data_4cde8ab6fdd1eab44006a4a3c92c2cb5
#
_entry.id   4cde8ab6fdd1eab44006a4a3c92c2cb5
#
_cell.length_a   1.000
_cell.length_b   1.000
_cell.length_c   1.000
_cell.angle_alpha   90.00
_cell.angle_beta   90.00
_cell.angle_gamma   90.00
#
_symmetry.space_group_name_H-M   'P 1'
#
loop_
_entity.id
_entity.type
_entity.pdbx_description
1 polymer ?
#
loop_
_entity_poly.entity_id
_entity_poly.type
_entity_poly.pdbx_seq_one_letter_code
_entity_poly.pdbx_strand_id
1 'polypeptide(L)'
;MYEDILLTPLDSSRKEEINSPQDLFISFLNKLEGWKTKCKNLHWAAPKKNIHVYLDEFLDILGDYQDGLAEGYMGILGKMQPNVIKGTPSDTLNAMDFIEEVRSDTLLFYNKIPQETIYKGITSECETFIQNINKYKYLFGLCDIRPY
;
A
#
# COMPACT_ATOMS: atom_id res chain seq x y z
N MET A 1 5.60 19.67 24.17
CA MET A 1 5.81 19.46 23.49
C MET A 1 6.18 19.24 23.04
N TYR A 2 6.40 18.83 22.96
CA TYR A 2 6.98 18.67 22.21
C TYR A 2 7.14 19.26 21.59
N GLU A 3 7.12 19.52 21.54
CA GLU A 3 7.45 20.16 20.74
C GLU A 3 8.25 20.58 20.43
N ASP A 4 8.81 20.73 20.83
CA ASP A 4 9.72 21.04 20.35
C ASP A 4 10.41 20.45 20.10
N ILE A 5 10.51 19.66 20.37
CA ILE A 5 11.19 19.14 19.92
C ILE A 5 11.20 18.92 19.10
N LEU A 6 10.91 18.94 19.06
CA LEU A 6 10.90 19.01 18.09
C LEU A 6 11.11 19.65 17.51
N LEU A 7 11.18 20.01 17.63
CA LEU A 7 11.58 20.66 16.86
C LEU A 7 12.66 20.90 16.53
N THR A 8 13.04 20.46 16.88
CA THR A 8 14.16 20.39 16.31
C THR A 8 14.32 20.60 14.97
N PRO A 9 14.97 21.32 14.61
CA PRO A 9 15.02 21.60 13.29
C PRO A 9 15.43 20.52 12.47
N LEU A 10 15.13 20.56 12.71
CA LEU A 10 15.36 19.89 12.24
C LEU A 10 15.81 19.34 11.20
N ASP A 11 16.18 18.89 11.21
CA ASP A 11 16.27 17.90 10.17
C ASP A 11 15.16 18.10 9.19
N SER A 12 15.46 18.61 8.05
CA SER A 12 14.43 18.97 7.10
C SER A 12 13.71 17.76 6.53
N SER A 13 14.35 16.60 6.53
CA SER A 13 13.66 15.38 6.06
C SER A 13 12.47 15.03 6.95
N ARG A 14 12.51 15.44 8.21
CA ARG A 14 11.40 15.19 9.12
C ARG A 14 10.17 16.00 8.75
N LYS A 15 10.34 17.08 8.03
CA LYS A 15 9.22 17.90 7.59
C LYS A 15 8.36 17.20 6.57
N GLU A 16 8.87 16.11 6.00
CA GLU A 16 8.11 15.33 5.05
C GLU A 16 7.28 14.25 5.71
N GLU A 17 7.38 14.16 7.03
CA GLU A 17 6.56 13.18 7.74
C GLU A 17 5.10 13.52 7.59
N ILE A 18 4.30 12.48 7.62
CA ILE A 18 2.85 12.61 7.48
C ILE A 18 2.31 13.22 8.75
N ASN A 19 1.70 14.41 8.65
CA ASN A 19 1.18 15.16 9.77
C ASN A 19 -0.33 15.18 9.86
N SER A 20 -1.04 14.66 8.84
CA SER A 20 -2.49 14.72 8.81
C SER A 20 -3.05 13.43 8.24
N PRO A 21 -4.31 13.09 8.58
CA PRO A 21 -4.96 11.96 7.95
C PRO A 21 -4.99 12.06 6.43
N GLN A 22 -5.21 13.26 5.91
CA GLN A 22 -5.23 13.45 4.45
C GLN A 22 -3.90 13.05 3.82
N ASP A 23 -2.79 13.51 4.40
CA ASP A 23 -1.45 13.17 3.88
C ASP A 23 -1.20 11.68 3.99
N LEU A 24 -1.63 11.06 5.07
CA LEU A 24 -1.49 9.62 5.28
C LEU A 24 -2.18 8.84 4.16
N PHE A 25 -3.43 9.18 3.88
CA PHE A 25 -4.21 8.45 2.87
C PHE A 25 -3.68 8.68 1.47
N ILE A 26 -3.33 9.92 1.13
CA ILE A 26 -2.78 10.22 -0.19
C ILE A 26 -1.44 9.51 -0.40
N SER A 27 -0.58 9.51 0.61
CA SER A 27 0.69 8.81 0.54
C SER A 27 0.49 7.32 0.29
N PHE A 28 -0.45 6.71 1.01
CA PHE A 28 -0.69 5.27 0.85
C PHE A 28 -1.35 4.95 -0.49
N LEU A 29 -2.27 5.81 -0.95
CA LEU A 29 -2.86 5.63 -2.28
C LEU A 29 -1.81 5.69 -3.38
N ASN A 30 -0.80 6.54 -3.21
CA ASN A 30 0.32 6.58 -4.16
C ASN A 30 1.15 5.29 -4.11
N LYS A 31 1.34 4.71 -2.93
CA LYS A 31 2.01 3.40 -2.83
C LYS A 31 1.20 2.32 -3.55
N LEU A 32 -0.10 2.30 -3.33
CA LEU A 32 -0.98 1.32 -4.00
C LEU A 32 -0.90 1.46 -5.52
N GLU A 33 -0.85 2.68 -6.02
CA GLU A 33 -0.73 2.90 -7.46
C GLU A 33 0.60 2.36 -7.98
N GLY A 34 1.69 2.64 -7.29
CA GLY A 34 3.00 2.11 -7.67
C GLY A 34 3.05 0.59 -7.59
N TRP A 35 2.38 0.00 -6.59
CA TRP A 35 2.33 -1.46 -6.47
C TRP A 35 1.52 -2.10 -7.58
N LYS A 36 0.46 -1.45 -8.06
CA LYS A 36 -0.28 -1.95 -9.22
C LYS A 36 0.62 -2.04 -10.43
N THR A 37 1.41 -1.00 -10.67
CA THR A 37 2.37 -0.99 -11.78
C THR A 37 3.41 -2.09 -11.62
N LYS A 38 3.98 -2.22 -10.43
CA LYS A 38 4.99 -3.24 -10.17
C LYS A 38 4.41 -4.65 -10.29
N CYS A 39 3.22 -4.86 -9.75
CA CYS A 39 2.55 -6.17 -9.82
C CYS A 39 2.35 -6.59 -11.27
N LYS A 40 1.92 -5.65 -12.11
CA LYS A 40 1.71 -5.92 -13.52
C LYS A 40 3.03 -6.29 -14.21
N ASN A 41 4.10 -5.57 -13.91
CA ASN A 41 5.41 -5.88 -14.48
C ASN A 41 5.91 -7.24 -14.03
N LEU A 42 5.74 -7.58 -12.77
CA LEU A 42 6.14 -8.89 -12.25
C LEU A 42 5.29 -10.01 -12.86
N HIS A 43 4.01 -9.74 -13.07
CA HIS A 43 3.09 -10.67 -13.71
C HIS A 43 3.57 -11.01 -15.13
N TRP A 44 3.95 -10.00 -15.91
CA TRP A 44 4.45 -10.21 -17.26
C TRP A 44 5.79 -10.93 -17.28
N ALA A 45 6.62 -10.66 -16.29
CA ALA A 45 7.97 -11.23 -16.22
C ALA A 45 8.03 -12.55 -15.43
N ALA A 46 6.88 -13.08 -15.01
CA ALA A 46 6.85 -14.26 -14.15
C ALA A 46 7.48 -15.47 -14.83
N PRO A 47 8.35 -16.21 -14.12
CA PRO A 47 9.04 -17.35 -14.71
C PRO A 47 8.15 -18.59 -14.88
N LYS A 48 7.07 -18.69 -14.14
CA LYS A 48 6.17 -19.84 -14.15
C LYS A 48 4.73 -19.39 -14.20
N LYS A 49 3.88 -20.25 -14.75
CA LYS A 49 2.46 -19.91 -14.93
C LYS A 49 1.75 -19.67 -13.60
N ASN A 50 2.05 -20.44 -12.55
CA ASN A 50 1.34 -20.30 -11.29
C ASN A 50 1.59 -18.94 -10.66
N ILE A 51 2.83 -18.46 -10.65
CA ILE A 51 3.11 -17.14 -10.08
C ILE A 51 2.51 -16.04 -10.95
N HIS A 52 2.49 -16.23 -12.27
CA HIS A 52 1.86 -15.32 -13.22
C HIS A 52 0.37 -15.14 -12.89
N VAL A 53 -0.33 -16.25 -12.65
CA VAL A 53 -1.77 -16.23 -12.33
C VAL A 53 -2.03 -15.56 -10.97
N TYR A 54 -1.23 -15.90 -9.96
CA TYR A 54 -1.42 -15.32 -8.63
C TYR A 54 -1.13 -13.82 -8.60
N LEU A 55 -0.14 -13.36 -9.38
CA LEU A 55 0.12 -11.92 -9.48
C LEU A 55 -1.05 -11.20 -10.16
N ASP A 56 -1.66 -11.82 -11.15
CA ASP A 56 -2.83 -11.25 -11.81
C ASP A 56 -4.00 -11.12 -10.84
N GLU A 57 -4.24 -12.15 -10.03
CA GLU A 57 -5.27 -12.11 -9.00
C GLU A 57 -4.99 -11.01 -7.96
N PHE A 58 -3.73 -10.90 -7.55
CA PHE A 58 -3.36 -9.88 -6.55
C PHE A 58 -3.48 -8.47 -7.13
N LEU A 59 -3.25 -8.31 -8.42
CA LEU A 59 -3.44 -7.01 -9.08
C LEU A 59 -4.89 -6.54 -8.94
N ASP A 60 -5.85 -7.44 -9.10
CA ASP A 60 -7.26 -7.11 -8.92
C ASP A 60 -7.55 -6.70 -7.47
N ILE A 61 -6.95 -7.40 -6.51
CA ILE A 61 -7.11 -7.07 -5.09
C ILE A 61 -6.55 -5.67 -4.81
N LEU A 62 -5.39 -5.34 -5.36
CA LEU A 62 -4.80 -4.01 -5.20
C LEU A 62 -5.72 -2.92 -5.75
N GLY A 63 -6.27 -3.14 -6.94
CA GLY A 63 -7.16 -2.18 -7.56
C GLY A 63 -8.44 -1.97 -6.78
N ASP A 64 -9.07 -3.05 -6.34
CA ASP A 64 -10.30 -2.97 -5.57
C ASP A 64 -10.09 -2.28 -4.23
N TYR A 65 -8.99 -2.62 -3.54
CA TYR A 65 -8.70 -1.99 -2.27
C TYR A 65 -8.38 -0.51 -2.44
N GLN A 66 -7.59 -0.16 -3.46
CA GLN A 66 -7.26 1.24 -3.72
C GLN A 66 -8.52 2.07 -3.95
N ASP A 67 -9.44 1.55 -4.75
CA ASP A 67 -10.68 2.24 -5.07
C ASP A 67 -11.54 2.44 -3.83
N GLY A 68 -11.73 1.39 -3.05
CA GLY A 68 -12.49 1.46 -1.81
C GLY A 68 -11.89 2.41 -0.80
N LEU A 69 -10.56 2.39 -0.67
CA LEU A 69 -9.87 3.29 0.26
C LEU A 69 -10.02 4.75 -0.19
N ALA A 70 -9.86 5.02 -1.49
CA ALA A 70 -9.99 6.38 -2.01
C ALA A 70 -11.40 6.93 -1.74
N GLU A 71 -12.43 6.12 -2.02
CA GLU A 71 -13.81 6.54 -1.82
C GLU A 71 -14.14 6.71 -0.35
N GLY A 72 -13.65 5.80 0.49
CA GLY A 72 -13.86 5.92 1.94
C GLY A 72 -13.18 7.16 2.51
N TYR A 73 -11.96 7.43 2.07
CA TYR A 73 -11.23 8.63 2.47
C TYR A 73 -11.99 9.89 2.05
N MET A 74 -12.42 9.94 0.79
CA MET A 74 -13.14 11.13 0.29
C MET A 74 -14.48 11.32 0.99
N GLY A 75 -15.12 10.24 1.41
CA GLY A 75 -16.36 10.34 2.18
C GLY A 75 -16.18 10.97 3.54
N ILE A 76 -14.96 10.90 4.10
CA ILE A 76 -14.66 11.47 5.42
C ILE A 76 -14.03 12.86 5.29
N LEU A 77 -13.04 13.00 4.42
CA LEU A 77 -12.18 14.19 4.39
C LEU A 77 -12.40 15.08 3.18
N GLY A 78 -13.27 14.67 2.24
CA GLY A 78 -13.60 15.49 1.10
C GLY A 78 -12.83 15.08 -0.15
N LYS A 79 -13.17 15.71 -1.26
CA LYS A 79 -12.65 15.39 -2.57
C LYS A 79 -11.13 15.52 -2.66
N MET A 80 -10.52 14.58 -3.38
CA MET A 80 -9.12 14.70 -3.79
C MET A 80 -9.00 15.64 -4.99
N GLN A 81 -7.89 16.36 -5.04
CA GLN A 81 -7.57 17.14 -6.23
C GLN A 81 -7.14 16.19 -7.36
N PRO A 82 -7.39 16.55 -8.63
CA PRO A 82 -6.89 15.76 -9.75
C PRO A 82 -5.36 15.68 -9.72
N ASN A 83 -4.82 14.58 -10.20
CA ASN A 83 -3.38 14.40 -10.39
C ASN A 83 -2.55 14.28 -9.11
N VAL A 84 -3.17 14.03 -7.94
CA VAL A 84 -2.40 13.82 -6.71
C VAL A 84 -1.89 12.40 -6.61
N ILE A 85 -2.53 11.43 -7.29
CA ILE A 85 -2.12 10.03 -7.24
C ILE A 85 -1.33 9.72 -8.51
N LYS A 86 -0.01 9.66 -8.36
CA LYS A 86 0.91 9.45 -9.49
C LYS A 86 1.63 8.11 -9.43
N GLY A 87 1.70 7.53 -8.24
CA GLY A 87 2.38 6.27 -8.02
C GLY A 87 3.76 6.45 -7.44
N THR A 88 4.02 5.73 -6.35
CA THR A 88 5.35 5.65 -5.74
C THR A 88 6.02 4.40 -6.28
N PRO A 89 7.15 4.51 -6.98
CA PRO A 89 7.79 3.33 -7.58
C PRO A 89 8.22 2.31 -6.52
N SER A 90 8.15 1.05 -6.89
CA SER A 90 8.71 -0.06 -6.12
C SER A 90 9.93 -0.61 -6.86
N ASP A 91 10.98 -0.90 -6.13
CA ASP A 91 12.23 -1.41 -6.71
C ASP A 91 12.35 -2.92 -6.62
N THR A 92 11.32 -3.60 -6.12
CA THR A 92 11.37 -5.05 -5.97
C THR A 92 11.43 -5.74 -7.33
N LEU A 93 12.10 -6.92 -7.35
CA LEU A 93 12.38 -7.63 -8.60
C LEU A 93 11.74 -9.02 -8.67
N ASN A 94 11.08 -9.45 -7.59
CA ASN A 94 10.40 -10.74 -7.57
C ASN A 94 9.18 -10.66 -6.68
N ALA A 95 8.32 -11.67 -6.80
CA ALA A 95 7.02 -11.67 -6.11
C ALA A 95 7.17 -11.71 -4.58
N MET A 96 8.16 -12.44 -4.06
CA MET A 96 8.31 -12.55 -2.60
C MET A 96 8.76 -11.23 -2.00
N ASP A 97 9.74 -10.57 -2.59
CA ASP A 97 10.18 -9.26 -2.12
C ASP A 97 9.06 -8.23 -2.26
N PHE A 98 8.31 -8.33 -3.34
CA PHE A 98 7.17 -7.43 -3.59
C PHE A 98 6.11 -7.56 -2.50
N ILE A 99 5.68 -8.80 -2.21
CA ILE A 99 4.60 -8.98 -1.22
C ILE A 99 5.07 -8.59 0.18
N GLU A 100 6.36 -8.76 0.50
CA GLU A 100 6.89 -8.31 1.78
C GLU A 100 6.92 -6.79 1.89
N GLU A 101 7.26 -6.10 0.82
CA GLU A 101 7.19 -4.64 0.81
C GLU A 101 5.75 -4.17 1.02
N VAL A 102 4.80 -4.76 0.27
CA VAL A 102 3.38 -4.42 0.42
C VAL A 102 2.93 -4.67 1.86
N ARG A 103 3.32 -5.80 2.43
CA ARG A 103 2.93 -6.15 3.79
C ARG A 103 3.49 -5.17 4.81
N SER A 104 4.78 -4.89 4.76
CA SER A 104 5.44 -4.00 5.73
C SER A 104 4.84 -2.60 5.70
N ASP A 105 4.68 -2.05 4.50
CA ASP A 105 4.17 -0.69 4.36
C ASP A 105 2.69 -0.60 4.71
N THR A 106 1.92 -1.65 4.44
CA THR A 106 0.50 -1.68 4.80
C THR A 106 0.34 -1.74 6.32
N LEU A 107 1.18 -2.51 7.01
CA LEU A 107 1.15 -2.56 8.47
C LEU A 107 1.49 -1.20 9.08
N LEU A 108 2.47 -0.49 8.51
CA LEU A 108 2.78 0.85 8.96
C LEU A 108 1.60 1.79 8.76
N PHE A 109 0.95 1.72 7.61
CA PHE A 109 -0.24 2.52 7.33
C PHE A 109 -1.35 2.19 8.32
N TYR A 110 -1.61 0.90 8.54
CA TYR A 110 -2.66 0.45 9.46
C TYR A 110 -2.48 1.06 10.84
N ASN A 111 -1.24 1.06 11.33
CA ASN A 111 -0.94 1.57 12.66
C ASN A 111 -1.09 3.09 12.78
N LYS A 112 -1.16 3.79 11.67
CA LYS A 112 -1.30 5.25 11.64
C LYS A 112 -2.72 5.71 11.37
N ILE A 113 -3.64 4.81 11.04
CA ILE A 113 -5.05 5.18 10.83
C ILE A 113 -5.60 5.76 12.14
N PRO A 114 -6.25 6.93 12.10
CA PRO A 114 -6.80 7.52 13.34
C PRO A 114 -7.80 6.57 14.00
N GLN A 115 -7.85 6.64 15.33
CA GLN A 115 -8.64 5.70 16.14
C GLN A 115 -10.11 6.12 16.28
N GLU A 116 -10.48 7.30 15.82
CA GLU A 116 -11.85 7.80 15.94
C GLU A 116 -12.81 6.89 15.18
N THR A 117 -14.02 6.80 15.68
CA THR A 117 -15.04 5.90 15.15
C THR A 117 -15.29 6.09 13.66
N ILE A 118 -15.19 7.32 13.16
CA ILE A 118 -15.46 7.61 11.77
C ILE A 118 -14.50 6.88 10.82
N TYR A 119 -13.32 6.46 11.31
CA TYR A 119 -12.33 5.74 10.51
C TYR A 119 -12.43 4.22 10.63
N LYS A 120 -13.42 3.70 11.39
CA LYS A 120 -13.49 2.25 11.64
C LYS A 120 -13.71 1.43 10.37
N GLY A 121 -14.47 1.97 9.41
CA GLY A 121 -14.66 1.28 8.14
C GLY A 121 -13.36 1.16 7.37
N ILE A 122 -12.55 2.22 7.38
CA ILE A 122 -11.24 2.21 6.73
C ILE A 122 -10.31 1.20 7.41
N THR A 123 -10.31 1.18 8.75
CA THR A 123 -9.53 0.20 9.52
C THR A 123 -9.93 -1.22 9.15
N SER A 124 -11.23 -1.48 9.09
CA SER A 124 -11.76 -2.81 8.78
C SER A 124 -11.37 -3.27 7.38
N GLU A 125 -11.45 -2.37 6.39
CA GLU A 125 -11.03 -2.70 5.03
C GLU A 125 -9.54 -2.98 4.97
N CYS A 126 -8.74 -2.23 5.71
CA CYS A 126 -7.30 -2.46 5.77
C CYS A 126 -6.99 -3.84 6.36
N GLU A 127 -7.73 -4.25 7.40
CA GLU A 127 -7.57 -5.58 7.99
C GLU A 127 -7.85 -6.67 6.96
N THR A 128 -8.88 -6.50 6.16
CA THR A 128 -9.19 -7.44 5.09
C THR A 128 -8.07 -7.49 4.05
N PHE A 129 -7.53 -6.33 3.69
CA PHE A 129 -6.42 -6.27 2.75
C PHE A 129 -5.17 -6.96 3.32
N ILE A 130 -4.85 -6.74 4.59
CA ILE A 130 -3.73 -7.42 5.26
C ILE A 130 -3.92 -8.94 5.20
N GLN A 131 -5.14 -9.41 5.42
CA GLN A 131 -5.45 -10.83 5.34
C GLN A 131 -5.19 -11.38 3.94
N ASN A 132 -5.56 -10.63 2.92
CA ASN A 132 -5.27 -10.99 1.54
C ASN A 132 -3.77 -11.00 1.25
N ILE A 133 -3.03 -10.02 1.76
CA ILE A 133 -1.57 -9.99 1.61
C ILE A 133 -0.96 -11.27 2.19
N ASN A 134 -1.39 -11.64 3.39
CA ASN A 134 -0.88 -12.85 4.04
C ASN A 134 -1.20 -14.10 3.22
N LYS A 135 -2.39 -14.16 2.64
CA LYS A 135 -2.79 -15.27 1.78
C LYS A 135 -1.87 -15.37 0.56
N TYR A 136 -1.62 -14.24 -0.11
CA TYR A 136 -0.79 -14.27 -1.32
C TYR A 136 0.68 -14.46 -1.01
N LYS A 137 1.16 -14.00 0.14
CA LYS A 137 2.49 -14.36 0.59
C LYS A 137 2.63 -15.86 0.68
N TYR A 138 1.64 -16.54 1.27
CA TYR A 138 1.63 -17.99 1.36
C TYR A 138 1.61 -18.64 -0.04
N LEU A 139 0.72 -18.17 -0.91
CA LEU A 139 0.57 -18.74 -2.26
C LEU A 139 1.84 -18.53 -3.09
N PHE A 140 2.45 -17.34 -3.01
CA PHE A 140 3.72 -17.09 -3.69
C PHE A 140 4.82 -18.02 -3.17
N GLY A 141 4.82 -18.30 -1.87
CA GLY A 141 5.79 -19.20 -1.26
C GLY A 141 5.66 -20.64 -1.74
N LEU A 142 4.50 -21.03 -2.23
CA LEU A 142 4.29 -22.36 -2.81
C LEU A 142 4.76 -22.45 -4.26
N CYS A 143 5.05 -21.31 -4.90
CA CYS A 143 5.44 -21.26 -6.30
C CYS A 143 6.94 -21.35 -6.43
N ASP A 144 7.39 -21.92 -7.55
CA ASP A 144 8.81 -21.87 -7.92
C ASP A 144 9.02 -20.54 -8.66
N ILE A 145 9.64 -19.58 -7.96
CA ILE A 145 9.87 -18.24 -8.52
C ILE A 145 11.24 -18.08 -9.14
N ARG A 146 12.05 -19.14 -9.18
CA ARG A 146 13.39 -19.08 -9.76
C ARG A 146 13.30 -18.98 -11.28
N PRO A 147 14.23 -18.23 -11.90
CA PRO A 147 14.31 -18.24 -13.37
C PRO A 147 14.58 -19.64 -13.89
N TYR A 148 14.30 -19.87 -15.15
CA TYR A 148 14.47 -21.17 -15.80
C TYR A 148 15.94 -21.61 -15.86
#